data_6dbd881417bfeb0fd69707f1fe8f96b8
#
_entry.id   6dbd881417bfeb0fd69707f1fe8f96b8
#
_cell.length_a   1.000
_cell.length_b   1.000
_cell.length_c   1.000
_cell.angle_alpha   90.00
_cell.angle_beta   90.00
_cell.angle_gamma   90.00
#
_symmetry.space_group_name_H-M   'P 1'
#
loop_
_entity.id
_entity.type
_entity.pdbx_description
1 polymer ?
#
loop_
_entity_poly.entity_id
_entity_poly.type
_entity_poly.pdbx_seq_one_letter_code
_entity_poly.pdbx_strand_id
1 'polypeptide(L)'
;MTGQSPLSTLNSALLFLIGLLSLTYAGQSVAQGQDTTPWSRDLQVIEVMLPGFYSNANQAYFDGRRKVHNPQSRHNLLIETTDNGFDVTLSAPDGTVISNQRWSLAEDDQREAVRMDISDAGGTPLCPVWWTRDAAQFSAQGDTKCTEGIDSPAGLALSEQQFWWTPRGASEAAVKLHRARQFTCYADIPGVGGGRNIPYTRYDNLSLHDQGAETWFVDKDGRNLGLRLFNVDWPINNYDGYFTRDSLVIYVIEKLDDGRTKEHGYAFTLPEANRIGINLKWLLASCFMISGKVDTPTM
;
A
#
# COMPACT_ATOMS: atom_id res chain seq x y z
N MET A 1 38.31 -72.51 18.45
CA MET A 1 39.59 -72.44 19.26
C MET A 1 39.33 -71.25 20.14
N THR A 2 38.77 -71.43 21.35
CA THR A 2 39.53 -71.59 22.64
C THR A 2 40.32 -70.34 22.96
N GLY A 3 40.17 -69.61 24.03
CA GLY A 3 39.70 -69.93 25.38
C GLY A 3 39.61 -68.60 26.17
N GLN A 4 38.70 -68.55 27.05
CA GLN A 4 38.78 -68.63 28.51
C GLN A 4 39.50 -67.49 29.23
N SER A 5 38.69 -66.97 30.14
CA SER A 5 38.96 -66.09 31.33
C SER A 5 40.06 -66.54 32.25
N PRO A 6 40.45 -65.85 33.35
CA PRO A 6 39.55 -65.68 34.49
C PRO A 6 39.75 -64.43 35.38
N LEU A 7 38.74 -64.26 36.24
CA LEU A 7 38.60 -63.63 37.55
C LEU A 7 39.83 -63.39 38.44
N SER A 8 39.80 -62.29 39.19
CA SER A 8 40.08 -62.22 40.67
C SER A 8 39.71 -60.79 41.18
N THR A 9 38.77 -60.67 42.00
CA THR A 9 38.63 -60.59 43.48
C THR A 9 39.08 -59.28 44.13
N LEU A 10 38.07 -58.66 44.73
CA LEU A 10 37.99 -57.99 46.08
C LEU A 10 39.09 -56.95 46.46
N ASN A 11 38.69 -55.74 46.81
CA ASN A 11 38.55 -55.36 48.24
C ASN A 11 37.84 -54.01 48.44
N SER A 12 37.12 -53.98 49.52
CA SER A 12 36.36 -52.89 50.12
C SER A 12 37.24 -51.68 50.52
N ALA A 13 36.69 -50.50 50.34
CA ALA A 13 36.90 -49.37 51.24
C ALA A 13 35.69 -48.43 51.19
N LEU A 14 34.97 -48.44 52.28
CA LEU A 14 33.86 -47.57 52.66
C LEU A 14 34.42 -46.18 52.96
N LEU A 15 34.09 -45.18 52.23
CA LEU A 15 34.27 -43.75 52.58
C LEU A 15 33.03 -42.96 52.35
N PHE A 16 32.41 -42.61 53.47
CA PHE A 16 31.32 -41.64 53.57
C PHE A 16 31.80 -40.28 53.05
N LEU A 17 31.20 -39.77 51.99
CA LEU A 17 31.31 -38.37 51.63
C LEU A 17 29.90 -37.78 51.50
N ILE A 18 29.58 -37.00 52.53
CA ILE A 18 28.39 -36.14 52.56
C ILE A 18 28.57 -35.09 51.51
N GLY A 19 27.94 -35.26 50.36
CA GLY A 19 27.87 -34.23 49.30
C GLY A 19 26.62 -33.35 49.49
N LEU A 20 26.84 -32.11 49.86
CA LEU A 20 25.81 -31.06 49.87
C LEU A 20 25.08 -31.02 48.51
N LEU A 21 23.77 -31.35 48.53
CA LEU A 21 22.88 -31.01 47.44
C LEU A 21 22.64 -29.50 47.50
N SER A 22 23.40 -28.72 46.74
CA SER A 22 23.02 -27.36 46.38
C SER A 22 21.89 -27.39 45.35
N LEU A 23 20.65 -27.24 45.81
CA LEU A 23 19.49 -26.94 44.97
C LEU A 23 19.77 -25.57 44.35
N THR A 24 20.25 -25.53 43.11
CA THR A 24 20.20 -24.35 42.26
C THR A 24 18.72 -24.18 41.85
N TYR A 25 17.99 -23.33 42.57
CA TYR A 25 16.77 -22.74 42.06
C TYR A 25 17.09 -21.99 40.75
N ALA A 26 16.85 -22.62 39.63
CA ALA A 26 16.74 -21.92 38.36
C ALA A 26 15.54 -21.00 38.47
N GLY A 27 15.79 -19.74 38.78
CA GLY A 27 14.78 -18.70 38.70
C GLY A 27 14.23 -18.68 37.26
N GLN A 28 13.05 -19.24 37.09
CA GLN A 28 12.27 -18.95 35.90
C GLN A 28 12.02 -17.44 35.90
N SER A 29 12.80 -16.70 35.13
CA SER A 29 12.41 -15.34 34.73
C SER A 29 11.12 -15.49 33.92
N VAL A 30 9.98 -15.36 34.60
CA VAL A 30 8.71 -15.06 33.96
C VAL A 30 8.99 -13.75 33.23
N ALA A 31 9.12 -13.84 31.91
CA ALA A 31 9.06 -12.65 31.07
C ALA A 31 7.71 -11.99 31.43
N GLN A 32 7.79 -10.87 32.16
CA GLN A 32 6.64 -10.00 32.33
C GLN A 32 6.27 -9.57 30.92
N GLY A 33 5.25 -10.24 30.35
CA GLY A 33 4.57 -9.72 29.20
C GLY A 33 4.09 -8.32 29.61
N GLN A 34 4.66 -7.29 29.02
CA GLN A 34 4.09 -5.96 29.11
C GLN A 34 2.64 -6.11 28.65
N ASP A 35 1.70 -5.89 29.55
CA ASP A 35 0.29 -5.81 29.20
C ASP A 35 0.13 -4.62 28.23
N THR A 36 0.33 -4.89 26.94
CA THR A 36 0.13 -3.87 25.90
C THR A 36 -1.37 -3.64 25.78
N THR A 37 -1.78 -2.40 25.93
CA THR A 37 -3.16 -1.98 25.73
C THR A 37 -3.63 -2.29 24.31
N PRO A 38 -4.93 -2.43 24.03
CA PRO A 38 -5.43 -2.58 22.66
C PRO A 38 -4.96 -1.43 21.75
N TRP A 39 -4.98 -0.20 22.21
CA TRP A 39 -4.56 0.97 21.43
C TRP A 39 -3.05 1.06 21.22
N SER A 40 -2.23 0.50 22.12
CA SER A 40 -0.79 0.34 21.87
C SER A 40 -0.51 -0.59 20.69
N ARG A 41 -1.26 -1.68 20.58
CA ARG A 41 -1.18 -2.58 19.41
C ARG A 41 -1.74 -1.92 18.16
N ASP A 42 -2.82 -1.16 18.30
CA ASP A 42 -3.43 -0.43 17.19
C ASP A 42 -2.49 0.64 16.65
N LEU A 43 -1.74 1.34 17.50
CA LEU A 43 -0.70 2.29 17.08
C LEU A 43 0.32 1.62 16.17
N GLN A 44 0.89 0.48 16.60
CA GLN A 44 1.85 -0.26 15.78
C GLN A 44 1.28 -0.71 14.44
N VAL A 45 0.01 -1.11 14.40
CA VAL A 45 -0.65 -1.51 13.15
C VAL A 45 -0.86 -0.31 12.23
N ILE A 46 -1.32 0.83 12.77
CA ILE A 46 -1.53 2.06 11.99
C ILE A 46 -0.19 2.56 11.42
N GLU A 47 0.90 2.52 12.21
CA GLU A 47 2.24 2.90 11.75
C GLU A 47 2.71 2.10 10.52
N VAL A 48 2.35 0.83 10.46
CA VAL A 48 2.67 -0.04 9.31
C VAL A 48 1.71 0.16 8.15
N MET A 49 0.43 0.40 8.45
CA MET A 49 -0.61 0.51 7.43
C MET A 49 -0.65 1.87 6.75
N LEU A 50 -0.27 2.94 7.44
CA LEU A 50 -0.47 4.31 6.97
C LEU A 50 0.46 4.70 5.81
N PRO A 51 1.79 4.38 5.82
CA PRO A 51 2.69 4.77 4.75
C PRO A 51 2.31 4.17 3.41
N GLY A 52 2.41 4.96 2.36
CA GLY A 52 2.17 4.52 0.98
C GLY A 52 1.77 5.65 0.06
N PHE A 53 1.62 5.31 -1.21
CA PHE A 53 1.03 6.19 -2.21
C PHE A 53 -0.44 5.82 -2.42
N TYR A 54 -1.31 6.82 -2.47
CA TYR A 54 -2.75 6.66 -2.62
C TYR A 54 -3.28 7.61 -3.68
N SER A 55 -4.34 7.20 -4.39
CA SER A 55 -5.00 8.05 -5.37
C SER A 55 -6.51 7.84 -5.38
N ASN A 56 -7.28 8.90 -5.58
CA ASN A 56 -8.72 8.83 -5.79
C ASN A 56 -9.10 8.78 -7.28
N ALA A 57 -8.21 8.28 -8.13
CA ALA A 57 -8.42 8.22 -9.58
C ALA A 57 -9.75 7.55 -9.97
N ASN A 58 -10.12 6.46 -9.29
CA ASN A 58 -11.40 5.77 -9.48
C ASN A 58 -12.58 6.70 -9.18
N GLN A 59 -12.60 7.32 -8.00
CA GLN A 59 -13.68 8.22 -7.60
C GLN A 59 -13.82 9.37 -8.60
N ALA A 60 -12.73 10.08 -8.90
CA ALA A 60 -12.75 11.22 -9.81
C ALA A 60 -13.25 10.84 -11.21
N TYR A 61 -12.81 9.69 -11.74
CA TYR A 61 -13.27 9.19 -13.03
C TYR A 61 -14.75 8.89 -13.04
N PHE A 62 -15.28 8.15 -12.06
CA PHE A 62 -16.68 7.75 -12.05
C PHE A 62 -17.62 8.88 -11.63
N ASP A 63 -17.20 9.80 -10.77
CA ASP A 63 -17.95 11.01 -10.46
C ASP A 63 -18.17 11.85 -11.72
N GLY A 64 -17.13 12.04 -12.53
CA GLY A 64 -17.24 12.71 -13.82
C GLY A 64 -18.16 11.98 -14.80
N ARG A 65 -18.06 10.65 -14.89
CA ARG A 65 -18.91 9.83 -15.78
C ARG A 65 -20.37 9.83 -15.38
N ARG A 66 -20.66 9.81 -14.08
CA ARG A 66 -22.02 9.85 -13.53
C ARG A 66 -22.61 11.26 -13.47
N LYS A 67 -21.80 12.27 -13.74
CA LYS A 67 -22.19 13.69 -13.65
C LYS A 67 -22.74 14.03 -12.25
N VAL A 68 -22.07 13.53 -11.21
CA VAL A 68 -22.43 13.89 -9.83
C VAL A 68 -22.34 15.40 -9.63
N HIS A 69 -23.19 15.93 -8.78
CA HIS A 69 -23.08 17.31 -8.34
C HIS A 69 -21.80 17.45 -7.47
N ASN A 70 -20.90 18.33 -7.81
CA ASN A 70 -19.58 18.50 -7.19
C ASN A 70 -18.72 17.22 -7.27
N PRO A 71 -18.26 16.81 -8.47
CA PRO A 71 -17.37 15.66 -8.60
C PRO A 71 -16.05 15.93 -7.91
N GLN A 72 -15.48 14.90 -7.26
CA GLN A 72 -14.18 15.01 -6.65
C GLN A 72 -13.10 15.21 -7.71
N SER A 73 -12.22 16.19 -7.48
CA SER A 73 -11.00 16.34 -8.28
C SER A 73 -10.06 15.15 -8.03
N ARG A 74 -9.26 14.79 -9.02
CA ARG A 74 -8.23 13.76 -8.83
C ARG A 74 -7.10 14.32 -7.97
N HIS A 75 -6.75 13.55 -6.95
CA HIS A 75 -5.64 13.83 -6.03
C HIS A 75 -4.80 12.59 -5.81
N ASN A 76 -3.54 12.81 -5.51
CA ASN A 76 -2.61 11.80 -5.04
C ASN A 76 -2.15 12.18 -3.63
N LEU A 77 -2.01 11.20 -2.76
CA LEU A 77 -1.53 11.35 -1.39
C LEU A 77 -0.34 10.44 -1.19
N LEU A 78 0.81 11.01 -0.85
CA LEU A 78 2.01 10.27 -0.47
C LEU A 78 2.21 10.42 1.03
N ILE A 79 2.37 9.30 1.73
CA ILE A 79 2.66 9.25 3.16
C ILE A 79 3.97 8.48 3.33
N GLU A 80 5.00 9.20 3.78
CA GLU A 80 6.35 8.66 3.97
C GLU A 80 6.71 8.60 5.45
N THR A 81 7.29 7.49 5.90
CA THR A 81 7.76 7.34 7.27
C THR A 81 9.02 8.17 7.51
N THR A 82 9.05 8.89 8.62
CA THR A 82 10.22 9.63 9.11
C THR A 82 10.60 9.13 10.52
N ASP A 83 11.69 9.62 11.07
CA ASP A 83 12.13 9.24 12.42
C ASP A 83 11.11 9.63 13.52
N ASN A 84 10.24 10.61 13.26
CA ASN A 84 9.31 11.17 14.24
C ASN A 84 7.84 11.15 13.80
N GLY A 85 7.48 10.26 12.86
CA GLY A 85 6.12 10.16 12.34
C GLY A 85 6.08 10.06 10.82
N PHE A 86 5.34 10.95 10.16
CA PHE A 86 5.10 10.86 8.72
C PHE A 86 5.15 12.24 8.07
N ASP A 87 5.82 12.33 6.94
CA ASP A 87 5.64 13.43 5.99
C ASP A 87 4.52 13.07 5.01
N VAL A 88 3.61 13.99 4.81
CA VAL A 88 2.39 13.77 4.02
C VAL A 88 2.27 14.83 2.95
N THR A 89 2.28 14.40 1.69
CA THR A 89 2.16 15.26 0.52
C THR A 89 0.88 14.98 -0.23
N LEU A 90 0.01 15.97 -0.33
CA LEU A 90 -1.15 15.94 -1.23
C LEU A 90 -0.77 16.66 -2.52
N SER A 91 -1.01 16.03 -3.67
CA SER A 91 -0.68 16.59 -4.99
C SER A 91 -1.80 16.38 -6.02
N ALA A 92 -1.80 17.22 -7.04
CA ALA A 92 -2.58 17.02 -8.25
C ALA A 92 -1.95 15.90 -9.12
N PRO A 93 -2.68 15.41 -10.15
CA PRO A 93 -2.19 14.35 -11.04
C PRO A 93 -0.90 14.68 -11.82
N ASP A 94 -0.62 15.95 -12.02
CA ASP A 94 0.58 16.46 -12.71
C ASP A 94 1.79 16.61 -11.76
N GLY A 95 1.64 16.20 -10.50
CA GLY A 95 2.66 16.33 -9.46
C GLY A 95 2.69 17.68 -8.76
N THR A 96 1.83 18.64 -9.13
CA THR A 96 1.75 19.93 -8.43
C THR A 96 1.34 19.71 -6.99
N VAL A 97 2.18 20.10 -6.04
CA VAL A 97 1.91 19.99 -4.61
C VAL A 97 0.80 20.94 -4.21
N ILE A 98 -0.23 20.39 -3.55
CA ILE A 98 -1.38 21.13 -3.02
C ILE A 98 -1.13 21.48 -1.56
N SER A 99 -0.70 20.49 -0.75
CA SER A 99 -0.36 20.71 0.65
C SER A 99 0.71 19.71 1.11
N ASN A 100 1.48 20.15 2.11
CA ASN A 100 2.40 19.31 2.87
C ASN A 100 2.03 19.38 4.35
N GLN A 101 2.00 18.23 5.00
CA GLN A 101 1.69 18.09 6.42
C GLN A 101 2.70 17.15 7.08
N ARG A 102 2.77 17.22 8.40
CA ARG A 102 3.46 16.25 9.26
C ARG A 102 2.46 15.64 10.21
N TRP A 103 2.49 14.32 10.30
CA TRP A 103 1.63 13.56 11.20
C TRP A 103 2.49 12.79 12.20
N SER A 104 2.06 12.75 13.46
CA SER A 104 2.67 11.91 14.48
C SER A 104 1.60 11.14 15.23
N LEU A 105 1.92 9.93 15.66
CA LEU A 105 1.00 9.07 16.40
C LEU A 105 1.45 8.94 17.85
N ALA A 106 0.48 8.89 18.77
CA ALA A 106 0.71 8.64 20.18
C ALA A 106 -0.48 7.90 20.80
N GLU A 107 -0.23 7.18 21.87
CA GLU A 107 -1.30 6.58 22.66
C GLU A 107 -2.06 7.66 23.44
N ASP A 108 -3.39 7.52 23.53
CA ASP A 108 -4.25 8.35 24.37
C ASP A 108 -5.04 7.43 25.32
N ASP A 109 -4.49 7.20 26.51
CA ASP A 109 -5.09 6.34 27.53
C ASP A 109 -6.44 6.85 28.05
N GLN A 110 -6.68 8.16 27.99
CA GLN A 110 -7.94 8.74 28.43
C GLN A 110 -9.09 8.46 27.47
N ARG A 111 -8.77 8.34 26.18
CA ARG A 111 -9.74 8.06 25.12
C ARG A 111 -9.72 6.61 24.66
N GLU A 112 -8.79 5.82 25.19
CA GLU A 112 -8.57 4.42 24.77
C GLU A 112 -8.41 4.33 23.23
N ALA A 113 -7.60 5.20 22.66
CA ALA A 113 -7.46 5.43 21.22
C ALA A 113 -6.02 5.79 20.83
N VAL A 114 -5.73 5.78 19.55
CA VAL A 114 -4.49 6.33 19.01
C VAL A 114 -4.73 7.76 18.54
N ARG A 115 -4.06 8.71 19.16
CA ARG A 115 -4.09 10.11 18.77
C ARG A 115 -3.14 10.35 17.61
N MET A 116 -3.60 11.08 16.60
CA MET A 116 -2.77 11.58 15.51
C MET A 116 -2.76 13.11 15.57
N ASP A 117 -1.59 13.66 15.86
CA ASP A 117 -1.33 15.09 15.77
C ASP A 117 -0.94 15.44 14.33
N ILE A 118 -1.54 16.51 13.83
CA ILE A 118 -1.34 17.01 12.48
C ILE A 118 -0.75 18.42 12.58
N SER A 119 0.25 18.71 11.77
CA SER A 119 0.79 20.07 11.59
C SER A 119 0.98 20.39 10.11
N ASP A 120 0.97 21.66 9.76
CA ASP A 120 1.36 22.12 8.43
C ASP A 120 2.88 21.99 8.21
N ALA A 121 3.35 22.31 7.00
CA ALA A 121 4.77 22.28 6.65
C ALA A 121 5.63 23.23 7.50
N GLY A 122 5.04 24.28 8.05
CA GLY A 122 5.69 25.26 8.95
C GLY A 122 5.76 24.76 10.39
N GLY A 123 5.11 23.65 10.73
CA GLY A 123 5.01 23.12 12.09
C GLY A 123 3.87 23.71 12.90
N THR A 124 2.95 24.46 12.29
CA THR A 124 1.76 24.98 12.96
C THR A 124 0.79 23.82 13.24
N PRO A 125 0.39 23.60 14.51
CA PRO A 125 -0.56 22.53 14.81
C PRO A 125 -1.91 22.76 14.12
N LEU A 126 -2.45 21.67 13.58
CA LEU A 126 -3.80 21.58 13.05
C LEU A 126 -4.67 20.74 14.00
N CYS A 127 -5.90 20.47 13.62
CA CYS A 127 -6.80 19.69 14.45
C CYS A 127 -6.39 18.21 14.52
N PRO A 128 -6.17 17.67 15.73
CA PRO A 128 -5.87 16.25 15.89
C PRO A 128 -7.08 15.36 15.59
N VAL A 129 -6.83 14.09 15.34
CA VAL A 129 -7.84 13.05 15.20
C VAL A 129 -7.52 11.86 16.09
N TRP A 130 -8.53 11.06 16.44
CA TRP A 130 -8.36 9.87 17.27
C TRP A 130 -8.85 8.65 16.51
N TRP A 131 -7.95 7.68 16.36
CA TRP A 131 -8.18 6.41 15.69
C TRP A 131 -8.71 5.37 16.66
N THR A 132 -9.73 4.66 16.22
CA THR A 132 -10.27 3.46 16.88
C THR A 132 -10.39 2.34 15.86
N ARG A 133 -10.22 1.10 16.33
CA ARG A 133 -10.38 -0.07 15.48
C ARG A 133 -11.84 -0.45 15.33
N ASP A 134 -12.24 -0.74 14.09
CA ASP A 134 -13.53 -1.33 13.76
C ASP A 134 -13.32 -2.55 12.86
N ALA A 135 -13.32 -3.74 13.46
CA ALA A 135 -13.00 -5.02 12.81
C ALA A 135 -11.65 -5.00 12.09
N ALA A 136 -11.64 -5.04 10.76
CA ALA A 136 -10.43 -5.06 9.92
C ALA A 136 -9.96 -3.67 9.46
N GLN A 137 -10.62 -2.61 9.90
CA GLN A 137 -10.31 -1.23 9.53
C GLN A 137 -10.17 -0.33 10.75
N PHE A 138 -9.61 0.85 10.53
CA PHE A 138 -9.54 1.92 11.52
C PHE A 138 -10.38 3.09 11.06
N SER A 139 -11.05 3.75 12.00
CA SER A 139 -11.72 5.02 11.77
C SER A 139 -11.20 6.07 12.74
N ALA A 140 -11.00 7.29 12.25
CA ALA A 140 -10.60 8.40 13.10
C ALA A 140 -11.62 9.52 13.03
N GLN A 141 -11.81 10.18 14.18
CA GLN A 141 -12.69 11.34 14.34
C GLN A 141 -11.87 12.53 14.79
N GLY A 142 -12.08 13.67 14.15
CA GLY A 142 -11.49 14.93 14.55
C GLY A 142 -12.21 15.55 15.75
N ASP A 143 -11.51 16.41 16.49
CA ASP A 143 -12.13 17.16 17.57
C ASP A 143 -13.15 18.16 17.00
N THR A 144 -14.41 18.03 17.46
CA THR A 144 -15.50 18.91 17.01
C THR A 144 -15.34 20.36 17.52
N LYS A 145 -14.54 20.56 18.56
CA LYS A 145 -14.24 21.89 19.13
C LYS A 145 -13.10 22.59 18.39
N CYS A 146 -12.32 21.86 17.62
CA CYS A 146 -11.24 22.42 16.84
C CYS A 146 -11.81 23.05 15.57
N THR A 147 -11.72 24.37 15.47
CA THR A 147 -12.22 25.16 14.33
C THR A 147 -11.10 25.63 13.41
N GLU A 148 -9.85 25.42 13.81
CA GLU A 148 -8.68 25.87 13.06
C GLU A 148 -8.29 24.85 11.98
N GLY A 149 -8.06 25.36 10.78
CA GLY A 149 -7.51 24.61 9.67
C GLY A 149 -8.57 23.90 8.80
N ILE A 150 -8.90 24.55 7.68
CA ILE A 150 -9.69 23.94 6.59
C ILE A 150 -9.03 22.62 6.11
N ASP A 151 -7.70 22.51 6.28
CA ASP A 151 -6.90 21.36 5.86
C ASP A 151 -6.90 20.18 6.84
N SER A 152 -7.58 20.32 8.00
CA SER A 152 -7.72 19.21 8.95
C SER A 152 -8.91 18.34 8.60
N PRO A 153 -8.78 17.01 8.63
CA PRO A 153 -9.91 16.12 8.37
C PRO A 153 -10.95 16.20 9.50
N ALA A 154 -12.24 16.09 9.13
CA ALA A 154 -13.30 15.81 10.09
C ALA A 154 -13.28 14.35 10.52
N GLY A 155 -12.88 13.45 9.62
CA GLY A 155 -12.72 12.03 9.87
C GLY A 155 -11.83 11.37 8.84
N LEU A 156 -11.25 10.23 9.23
CA LEU A 156 -10.45 9.38 8.36
C LEU A 156 -10.92 7.93 8.50
N ALA A 157 -10.69 7.12 7.45
CA ALA A 157 -10.80 5.69 7.54
C ALA A 157 -9.60 5.04 6.84
N LEU A 158 -9.04 4.00 7.44
CA LEU A 158 -7.88 3.29 6.95
C LEU A 158 -8.15 1.80 6.93
N SER A 159 -7.93 1.19 5.78
CA SER A 159 -7.88 -0.25 5.60
C SER A 159 -6.61 -0.63 4.84
N GLU A 160 -6.38 -1.92 4.62
CA GLU A 160 -5.17 -2.39 3.90
C GLU A 160 -5.00 -1.74 2.53
N GLN A 161 -6.11 -1.50 1.82
CA GLN A 161 -6.08 -1.01 0.44
C GLN A 161 -6.68 0.38 0.24
N GLN A 162 -7.25 0.99 1.28
CA GLN A 162 -7.98 2.24 1.14
C GLN A 162 -7.68 3.21 2.28
N PHE A 163 -7.64 4.47 1.93
CA PHE A 163 -7.56 5.59 2.85
C PHE A 163 -8.63 6.62 2.47
N TRP A 164 -9.59 6.87 3.35
CA TRP A 164 -10.65 7.83 3.11
C TRP A 164 -10.42 9.06 3.97
N TRP A 165 -10.61 10.18 3.36
CA TRP A 165 -10.49 11.49 3.97
C TRP A 165 -11.83 12.22 3.90
N THR A 166 -12.41 12.58 5.04
CA THR A 166 -13.62 13.40 5.11
C THR A 166 -13.20 14.83 5.43
N PRO A 167 -13.39 15.79 4.50
CA PRO A 167 -13.07 17.20 4.74
C PRO A 167 -13.92 17.79 5.87
N ARG A 168 -13.46 18.89 6.48
CA ARG A 168 -14.28 19.68 7.38
C ARG A 168 -15.21 20.56 6.56
N GLY A 169 -16.50 20.46 6.87
CA GLY A 169 -17.53 21.24 6.18
C GLY A 169 -18.72 20.35 5.83
N ALA A 170 -19.92 20.81 6.10
CA ALA A 170 -21.11 19.98 6.22
C ALA A 170 -21.64 19.35 4.90
N SER A 171 -20.99 19.51 3.75
CA SER A 171 -21.53 19.06 2.46
C SER A 171 -20.57 18.29 1.57
N GLU A 172 -19.33 18.03 2.01
CA GLU A 172 -18.37 17.38 1.15
C GLU A 172 -18.33 15.87 1.38
N ALA A 173 -18.48 15.12 0.30
CA ALA A 173 -18.33 13.68 0.32
C ALA A 173 -16.87 13.32 0.63
N ALA A 174 -16.66 12.19 1.31
CA ALA A 174 -15.32 11.70 1.57
C ALA A 174 -14.54 11.50 0.27
N VAL A 175 -13.27 11.90 0.29
CA VAL A 175 -12.30 11.57 -0.75
C VAL A 175 -11.85 10.13 -0.53
N LYS A 176 -12.10 9.25 -1.49
CA LYS A 176 -11.84 7.81 -1.41
C LYS A 176 -10.57 7.48 -2.18
N LEU A 177 -9.48 7.35 -1.45
CA LEU A 177 -8.17 7.05 -2.01
C LEU A 177 -7.90 5.53 -1.94
N HIS A 178 -7.39 4.96 -3.02
CA HIS A 178 -6.92 3.60 -3.08
C HIS A 178 -5.40 3.56 -2.99
N ARG A 179 -4.87 2.61 -2.22
CA ARG A 179 -3.44 2.37 -2.12
C ARG A 179 -2.90 1.86 -3.45
N ALA A 180 -1.84 2.46 -3.94
CA ALA A 180 -1.16 2.04 -5.15
C ALA A 180 -0.21 0.87 -4.89
N ARG A 181 -0.22 -0.11 -5.79
CA ARG A 181 0.77 -1.18 -5.87
C ARG A 181 1.72 -0.88 -7.01
N GLN A 182 3.01 -1.01 -6.76
CA GLN A 182 4.05 -0.75 -7.76
C GLN A 182 4.30 -1.98 -8.63
N PHE A 183 4.43 -1.74 -9.92
CA PHE A 183 4.72 -2.77 -10.93
C PHE A 183 5.94 -2.39 -11.75
N THR A 184 6.67 -3.40 -12.21
CA THR A 184 7.63 -3.30 -13.28
C THR A 184 7.10 -4.02 -14.51
N CYS A 185 7.23 -3.39 -15.68
CA CYS A 185 6.70 -3.92 -16.93
C CYS A 185 7.78 -4.03 -17.99
N TYR A 186 7.50 -4.82 -19.01
CA TYR A 186 8.21 -4.78 -20.27
C TYR A 186 7.21 -4.83 -21.44
N ALA A 187 7.63 -4.31 -22.58
CA ALA A 187 6.92 -4.43 -23.85
C ALA A 187 7.84 -5.03 -24.90
N ASP A 188 7.36 -6.04 -25.62
CA ASP A 188 8.05 -6.72 -26.71
C ASP A 188 7.34 -6.40 -28.03
N ILE A 189 8.04 -5.83 -28.99
CA ILE A 189 7.54 -5.57 -30.34
C ILE A 189 8.21 -6.53 -31.30
N PRO A 190 7.47 -7.43 -31.96
CA PRO A 190 8.04 -8.37 -32.94
C PRO A 190 8.57 -7.63 -34.16
N GLY A 191 9.63 -8.15 -34.76
CA GLY A 191 10.12 -7.69 -36.06
C GLY A 191 9.11 -7.90 -37.19
N VAL A 192 9.43 -7.37 -38.36
CA VAL A 192 8.57 -7.44 -39.55
C VAL A 192 8.22 -8.90 -39.88
N GLY A 193 6.93 -9.16 -40.11
CA GLY A 193 6.41 -10.49 -40.39
C GLY A 193 6.01 -11.28 -39.15
N GLY A 194 6.46 -10.94 -37.98
CA GLY A 194 6.15 -11.60 -36.72
C GLY A 194 6.48 -13.10 -36.72
N GLY A 195 6.43 -13.75 -35.59
CA GLY A 195 6.54 -15.18 -35.44
C GLY A 195 7.70 -15.64 -34.54
N ARG A 196 7.74 -16.96 -34.29
CA ARG A 196 8.64 -17.56 -33.29
C ARG A 196 10.13 -17.32 -33.52
N ASN A 197 10.52 -17.18 -34.79
CA ASN A 197 11.93 -17.07 -35.20
C ASN A 197 12.35 -15.62 -35.51
N ILE A 198 11.47 -14.62 -35.29
CA ILE A 198 11.77 -13.21 -35.53
C ILE A 198 12.06 -12.55 -34.18
N PRO A 199 13.25 -11.93 -34.03
CA PRO A 199 13.61 -11.27 -32.78
C PRO A 199 12.61 -10.18 -32.39
N TYR A 200 12.29 -10.14 -31.11
CA TYR A 200 11.54 -9.04 -30.49
C TYR A 200 12.51 -7.90 -30.14
N THR A 201 12.04 -6.67 -30.28
CA THR A 201 12.65 -5.52 -29.62
C THR A 201 12.00 -5.35 -28.26
N ARG A 202 12.79 -5.50 -27.20
CA ARG A 202 12.30 -5.36 -25.82
C ARG A 202 12.55 -3.95 -25.30
N TYR A 203 11.51 -3.40 -24.67
CA TYR A 203 11.53 -2.20 -23.88
C TYR A 203 11.22 -2.64 -22.43
N ASP A 204 12.20 -2.57 -21.56
CA ASP A 204 12.12 -3.05 -20.18
C ASP A 204 12.22 -1.90 -19.17
N ASN A 205 12.18 -2.23 -17.87
CA ASN A 205 12.23 -1.28 -16.77
C ASN A 205 11.13 -0.20 -16.84
N LEU A 206 9.98 -0.56 -17.39
CA LEU A 206 8.82 0.33 -17.46
C LEU A 206 8.10 0.29 -16.11
N SER A 207 8.36 1.30 -15.27
CA SER A 207 7.83 1.38 -13.90
C SER A 207 6.52 2.15 -13.86
N LEU A 208 5.51 1.63 -13.17
CA LEU A 208 4.24 2.32 -12.97
C LEU A 208 3.46 1.69 -11.80
N HIS A 209 2.48 2.43 -11.29
CA HIS A 209 1.58 1.94 -10.25
C HIS A 209 0.16 1.69 -10.81
N ASP A 210 -0.64 0.88 -10.10
CA ASP A 210 -1.97 0.45 -10.54
C ASP A 210 -3.11 1.44 -10.25
N GLN A 211 -2.81 2.69 -9.95
CA GLN A 211 -3.79 3.75 -9.79
C GLN A 211 -3.81 4.72 -10.98
N GLY A 212 -3.76 4.17 -12.18
CA GLY A 212 -3.85 4.92 -13.43
C GLY A 212 -2.54 5.59 -13.85
N ALA A 213 -1.38 5.08 -13.38
CA ALA A 213 -0.09 5.54 -13.86
C ALA A 213 0.16 5.11 -15.31
N GLU A 214 0.93 5.93 -16.00
CA GLU A 214 1.36 5.71 -17.38
C GLU A 214 2.88 5.71 -17.45
N THR A 215 3.42 4.85 -18.28
CA THR A 215 4.84 4.83 -18.65
C THR A 215 4.97 4.82 -20.15
N TRP A 216 5.99 5.50 -20.69
CA TRP A 216 6.12 5.75 -22.11
C TRP A 216 7.48 5.33 -22.63
N PHE A 217 7.51 4.87 -23.88
CA PHE A 217 8.73 4.53 -24.61
C PHE A 217 8.55 4.85 -26.12
N VAL A 218 9.65 5.17 -26.79
CA VAL A 218 9.61 5.39 -28.24
C VAL A 218 10.07 4.13 -28.93
N ASP A 219 9.27 3.61 -29.86
CA ASP A 219 9.64 2.44 -30.64
C ASP A 219 10.62 2.80 -31.79
N LYS A 220 11.14 1.79 -32.47
CA LYS A 220 12.08 1.99 -33.59
C LYS A 220 11.50 2.74 -34.80
N ASP A 221 10.16 2.79 -34.90
CA ASP A 221 9.44 3.48 -35.95
C ASP A 221 9.09 4.92 -35.55
N GLY A 222 9.53 5.37 -34.36
CA GLY A 222 9.31 6.71 -33.83
C GLY A 222 7.96 6.91 -33.14
N ARG A 223 7.17 5.84 -32.96
CA ARG A 223 5.88 5.96 -32.25
C ARG A 223 6.11 6.09 -30.76
N ASN A 224 5.39 7.00 -30.12
CA ASN A 224 5.40 7.16 -28.67
C ASN A 224 4.33 6.26 -28.04
N LEU A 225 4.73 5.05 -27.69
CA LEU A 225 3.88 4.03 -27.10
C LEU A 225 3.96 4.05 -25.58
N GLY A 226 2.89 3.63 -24.94
CA GLY A 226 2.85 3.57 -23.48
C GLY A 226 2.01 2.43 -22.95
N LEU A 227 2.21 2.17 -21.66
CA LEU A 227 1.37 1.29 -20.86
C LEU A 227 0.71 2.13 -19.78
N ARG A 228 -0.59 1.86 -19.53
CA ARG A 228 -1.33 2.37 -18.38
C ARG A 228 -1.81 1.18 -17.58
N LEU A 229 -1.64 1.23 -16.27
CA LEU A 229 -2.14 0.20 -15.36
C LEU A 229 -3.15 0.82 -14.40
N PHE A 230 -4.33 0.20 -14.29
CA PHE A 230 -5.38 0.76 -13.48
C PHE A 230 -6.18 -0.34 -12.76
N ASN A 231 -6.26 -0.26 -11.45
CA ASN A 231 -7.16 -1.05 -10.64
C ASN A 231 -8.51 -0.31 -10.61
N VAL A 232 -9.47 -0.76 -11.40
CA VAL A 232 -10.70 -0.04 -11.71
C VAL A 232 -11.87 -0.66 -10.98
N ASP A 233 -12.64 0.15 -10.26
CA ASP A 233 -13.92 -0.22 -9.66
C ASP A 233 -15.04 -0.01 -10.70
N TRP A 234 -15.31 -1.03 -11.50
CA TRP A 234 -16.37 -0.93 -12.51
C TRP A 234 -17.75 -0.94 -11.86
N PRO A 235 -18.55 0.14 -11.99
CA PRO A 235 -19.95 0.08 -11.62
C PRO A 235 -20.70 -0.75 -12.65
N ILE A 236 -21.30 -1.83 -12.21
CA ILE A 236 -22.14 -2.70 -13.06
C ILE A 236 -23.58 -2.48 -12.67
N ASN A 237 -24.42 -2.17 -13.67
CA ASN A 237 -25.85 -2.06 -13.49
C ASN A 237 -26.50 -3.44 -13.52
N ASN A 238 -27.30 -3.75 -12.52
CA ASN A 238 -28.09 -4.97 -12.43
C ASN A 238 -29.56 -4.65 -12.04
N TYR A 239 -30.41 -5.67 -11.92
CA TYR A 239 -31.83 -5.49 -11.56
C TYR A 239 -32.02 -4.85 -10.18
N ASP A 240 -31.09 -5.08 -9.26
CA ASP A 240 -31.15 -4.56 -7.89
C ASP A 240 -30.42 -3.21 -7.74
N GLY A 241 -29.87 -2.67 -8.82
CA GLY A 241 -29.16 -1.41 -8.83
C GLY A 241 -27.73 -1.53 -9.34
N TYR A 242 -26.82 -0.72 -8.77
CA TYR A 242 -25.41 -0.71 -9.11
C TYR A 242 -24.61 -1.51 -8.10
N PHE A 243 -23.72 -2.34 -8.60
CA PHE A 243 -22.62 -2.88 -7.81
C PHE A 243 -21.29 -2.62 -8.51
N THR A 244 -20.19 -2.62 -7.76
CA THR A 244 -18.85 -2.48 -8.29
C THR A 244 -18.22 -3.86 -8.51
N ARG A 245 -17.40 -3.97 -9.54
CA ARG A 245 -16.53 -5.11 -9.79
C ARG A 245 -15.13 -4.60 -10.08
N ASP A 246 -14.25 -4.83 -9.14
CA ASP A 246 -12.87 -4.39 -9.26
C ASP A 246 -12.13 -5.25 -10.27
N SER A 247 -11.25 -4.65 -11.03
CA SER A 247 -10.41 -5.35 -12.01
C SER A 247 -9.10 -4.61 -12.19
N LEU A 248 -8.00 -5.36 -12.18
CA LEU A 248 -6.73 -4.84 -12.65
C LEU A 248 -6.72 -4.84 -14.18
N VAL A 249 -6.49 -3.68 -14.79
CA VAL A 249 -6.56 -3.49 -16.25
C VAL A 249 -5.25 -2.91 -16.75
N ILE A 250 -4.69 -3.52 -17.79
CA ILE A 250 -3.57 -2.97 -18.55
C ILE A 250 -4.06 -2.44 -19.90
N TYR A 251 -3.65 -1.24 -20.26
CA TYR A 251 -3.91 -0.62 -21.55
C TYR A 251 -2.62 -0.43 -22.31
N VAL A 252 -2.68 -0.63 -23.63
CA VAL A 252 -1.63 -0.17 -24.56
C VAL A 252 -2.13 1.10 -25.21
N ILE A 253 -1.36 2.16 -25.03
CA ILE A 253 -1.70 3.51 -25.46
C ILE A 253 -0.60 4.09 -26.36
N GLU A 254 -0.95 5.08 -27.18
CA GLU A 254 -0.03 5.79 -28.07
C GLU A 254 -0.32 7.30 -27.97
N LYS A 255 0.71 8.10 -27.80
CA LYS A 255 0.62 9.55 -27.86
C LYS A 255 0.79 10.00 -29.32
N LEU A 256 -0.26 10.57 -29.88
CA LEU A 256 -0.28 11.05 -31.26
C LEU A 256 0.35 12.43 -31.37
N ASP A 257 0.78 12.83 -32.59
CA ASP A 257 1.40 14.13 -32.88
C ASP A 257 0.51 15.33 -32.52
N ASP A 258 -0.81 15.14 -32.53
CA ASP A 258 -1.78 16.16 -32.13
C ASP A 258 -2.00 16.24 -30.60
N GLY A 259 -1.21 15.50 -29.82
CA GLY A 259 -1.28 15.45 -28.36
C GLY A 259 -2.37 14.57 -27.78
N ARG A 260 -3.23 13.98 -28.60
CA ARG A 260 -4.24 13.01 -28.13
C ARG A 260 -3.61 11.67 -27.79
N THR A 261 -4.20 10.99 -26.81
CA THR A 261 -3.84 9.60 -26.49
C THR A 261 -4.82 8.66 -27.20
N LYS A 262 -4.28 7.72 -27.98
CA LYS A 262 -5.04 6.65 -28.63
C LYS A 262 -4.87 5.37 -27.83
N GLU A 263 -5.96 4.69 -27.51
CA GLU A 263 -5.96 3.36 -26.92
C GLU A 263 -5.99 2.29 -28.02
N HIS A 264 -5.04 1.37 -27.98
CA HIS A 264 -4.93 0.26 -28.95
C HIS A 264 -5.64 -0.98 -28.46
N GLY A 265 -5.76 -1.17 -27.16
CA GLY A 265 -6.44 -2.29 -26.55
C GLY A 265 -6.15 -2.39 -25.07
N TYR A 266 -6.90 -3.26 -24.41
CA TYR A 266 -6.76 -3.53 -22.99
C TYR A 266 -6.93 -5.01 -22.69
N ALA A 267 -6.41 -5.43 -21.56
CA ALA A 267 -6.70 -6.72 -20.93
C ALA A 267 -6.97 -6.50 -19.44
N PHE A 268 -7.75 -7.38 -18.84
CA PHE A 268 -8.09 -7.28 -17.42
C PHE A 268 -7.96 -8.63 -16.71
N THR A 269 -7.79 -8.57 -15.41
CA THR A 269 -7.70 -9.72 -14.51
C THR A 269 -8.30 -9.36 -13.14
N LEU A 270 -8.19 -10.27 -12.18
CA LEU A 270 -8.63 -10.03 -10.81
C LEU A 270 -7.85 -8.85 -10.18
N PRO A 271 -8.48 -8.05 -9.33
CA PRO A 271 -7.88 -6.84 -8.77
C PRO A 271 -6.63 -7.12 -7.91
N GLU A 272 -6.60 -8.27 -7.21
CA GLU A 272 -5.48 -8.71 -6.38
C GLU A 272 -4.32 -9.36 -7.16
N ALA A 273 -4.47 -9.52 -8.48
CA ALA A 273 -3.43 -10.17 -9.27
C ALA A 273 -2.09 -9.44 -9.17
N ASN A 274 -1.02 -10.21 -8.98
CA ASN A 274 0.35 -9.70 -8.90
C ASN A 274 1.05 -9.64 -10.27
N ARG A 275 0.37 -10.03 -11.33
CA ARG A 275 0.85 -9.93 -12.71
C ARG A 275 -0.32 -9.79 -13.67
N ILE A 276 -0.07 -9.06 -14.77
CA ILE A 276 -1.01 -8.93 -15.88
C ILE A 276 -0.24 -8.78 -17.17
N GLY A 277 -0.82 -9.24 -18.27
CA GLY A 277 -0.23 -9.09 -19.60
C GLY A 277 -1.27 -8.92 -20.69
N ILE A 278 -0.84 -8.40 -21.83
CA ILE A 278 -1.65 -8.18 -23.02
C ILE A 278 -0.88 -8.60 -24.27
N ASN A 279 -1.57 -9.20 -25.21
CA ASN A 279 -1.01 -9.59 -26.51
C ASN A 279 -1.89 -9.05 -27.65
N LEU A 280 -1.40 -8.01 -28.32
CA LEU A 280 -2.05 -7.40 -29.48
C LEU A 280 -1.51 -7.93 -30.82
N LYS A 281 -0.73 -9.04 -30.82
CA LYS A 281 0.02 -9.58 -31.96
C LYS A 281 1.21 -8.75 -32.40
N TRP A 282 1.06 -7.42 -32.53
CA TRP A 282 2.12 -6.47 -32.89
C TRP A 282 2.87 -5.90 -31.68
N LEU A 283 2.35 -6.08 -30.49
CA LEU A 283 2.96 -5.73 -29.21
C LEU A 283 2.50 -6.74 -28.15
N LEU A 284 3.42 -7.20 -27.34
CA LEU A 284 3.17 -8.01 -26.15
C LEU A 284 3.71 -7.24 -24.96
N ALA A 285 2.91 -7.06 -23.92
CA ALA A 285 3.37 -6.44 -22.68
C ALA A 285 3.01 -7.29 -21.47
N SER A 286 3.85 -7.24 -20.45
CA SER A 286 3.59 -7.88 -19.16
C SER A 286 4.10 -7.01 -18.04
N CYS A 287 3.29 -6.93 -16.97
CA CYS A 287 3.59 -6.21 -15.74
C CYS A 287 3.60 -7.17 -14.56
N PHE A 288 4.53 -6.98 -13.64
CA PHE A 288 4.70 -7.78 -12.43
C PHE A 288 4.77 -6.84 -11.24
N MET A 289 3.99 -7.14 -10.21
CA MET A 289 4.03 -6.40 -8.96
C MET A 289 5.41 -6.55 -8.31
N ILE A 290 5.98 -5.46 -7.87
CA ILE A 290 7.23 -5.47 -7.11
C ILE A 290 6.88 -5.93 -5.70
N SER A 291 7.45 -7.07 -5.29
CA SER A 291 7.35 -7.58 -3.92
C SER A 291 8.49 -7.01 -3.09
N GLY A 292 8.16 -6.31 -2.05
CA GLY A 292 9.12 -5.70 -1.13
C GLY A 292 8.79 -4.24 -0.85
N LYS A 293 9.57 -3.63 0.05
CA LYS A 293 9.43 -2.22 0.36
C LYS A 293 9.87 -1.40 -0.87
N VAL A 294 8.95 -0.62 -1.40
CA VAL A 294 9.25 0.37 -2.43
C VAL A 294 9.39 1.71 -1.71
N ASP A 295 10.59 2.26 -1.70
CA ASP A 295 10.87 3.47 -0.93
C ASP A 295 10.11 4.68 -1.46
N THR A 296 9.89 4.75 -2.78
CA THR A 296 9.04 5.80 -3.37
C THR A 296 8.34 5.24 -4.61
N PRO A 297 7.00 5.18 -4.67
CA PRO A 297 6.28 4.85 -5.88
C PRO A 297 6.58 5.89 -6.97
N THR A 298 6.84 5.44 -8.19
CA THR A 298 7.02 6.34 -9.33
C THR A 298 5.69 7.01 -9.64
N MET A 299 5.64 8.33 -9.57
CA MET A 299 4.48 9.14 -9.98
C MET A 299 4.41 9.28 -11.50
#